data_8075a54f00731bc75e95562e2223d5fb
#
_entry.id   8075a54f00731bc75e95562e2223d5fb
#
_cell.length_a   1.000
_cell.length_b   1.000
_cell.length_c   1.000
_cell.angle_alpha   90.00
_cell.angle_beta   90.00
_cell.angle_gamma   90.00
#
_symmetry.space_group_name_H-M   'P 1'
#
loop_
_entity.id
_entity.type
_entity.pdbx_description
1 polymer ?
#
loop_
_entity_poly.entity_id
_entity_poly.type
_entity_poly.pdbx_seq_one_letter_code
_entity_poly.pdbx_strand_id
1 'polypeptide(L)'
;MDYESIDRLKQVLNCKVKKTRNDIRHELHNKAYNDSLQTEIRTLEWVLGYIVQKKVHIAKLEVIVQDKIADLKVRMDKAMHREVTDFLFTKIETLRWVLYVIHSINKGSLIVI
;
A
#
# COMPACT_ATOMS: atom_id res chain seq x y z
N MET A 1 -13.22 6.84 17.27
CA MET A 1 -14.29 6.63 16.31
C MET A 1 -13.75 6.27 14.95
N ASP A 2 -14.43 5.36 14.28
CA ASP A 2 -13.94 4.76 13.05
C ASP A 2 -13.82 5.77 11.89
N TYR A 3 -14.72 6.75 11.81
CA TYR A 3 -14.68 7.76 10.75
C TYR A 3 -13.40 8.60 10.78
N GLU A 4 -12.95 8.98 11.96
CA GLU A 4 -11.72 9.77 12.10
C GLU A 4 -10.50 8.94 11.70
N SER A 5 -10.48 7.66 12.07
CA SER A 5 -9.39 6.75 11.74
C SER A 5 -9.31 6.51 10.23
N ILE A 6 -10.45 6.31 9.58
CA ILE A 6 -10.53 6.11 8.13
C ILE A 6 -10.10 7.37 7.38
N ASP A 7 -10.57 8.54 7.81
CA ASP A 7 -10.18 9.80 7.17
C ASP A 7 -8.67 10.04 7.30
N ARG A 8 -8.12 9.76 8.47
CA ARG A 8 -6.69 9.90 8.70
C ARG A 8 -5.89 8.93 7.83
N LEU A 9 -6.32 7.69 7.74
CA LEU A 9 -5.70 6.70 6.86
C LEU A 9 -5.74 7.17 5.41
N LYS A 10 -6.90 7.63 4.94
CA LYS A 10 -7.07 8.16 3.59
C LYS A 10 -6.09 9.30 3.30
N GLN A 11 -5.95 10.24 4.22
CA GLN A 11 -5.02 11.36 4.09
C GLN A 11 -3.57 10.88 3.99
N VAL A 12 -3.18 9.94 4.84
CA VAL A 12 -1.82 9.40 4.85
C VAL A 12 -1.52 8.69 3.52
N LEU A 13 -2.46 7.86 3.04
CA LEU A 13 -2.27 7.13 1.78
C LEU A 13 -2.20 8.09 0.59
N ASN A 14 -3.05 9.11 0.55
CA ASN A 14 -3.01 10.13 -0.50
C ASN A 14 -1.69 10.91 -0.51
N CYS A 15 -1.17 11.25 0.66
CA CYS A 15 0.14 11.91 0.79
C CYS A 15 1.25 11.00 0.26
N LYS A 16 1.21 9.72 0.58
CA LYS A 16 2.19 8.75 0.10
C LYS A 16 2.15 8.62 -1.41
N VAL A 17 0.95 8.55 -2.01
CA VAL A 17 0.78 8.50 -3.47
C VAL A 17 1.40 9.73 -4.13
N LYS A 18 1.14 10.93 -3.61
CA LYS A 18 1.70 12.17 -4.15
C LYS A 18 3.23 12.18 -4.09
N LYS A 19 3.77 11.77 -2.95
CA LYS A 19 5.23 11.71 -2.76
C LYS A 19 5.86 10.72 -3.74
N THR A 20 5.27 9.54 -3.89
CA THR A 20 5.78 8.51 -4.79
C THR A 20 5.71 8.96 -6.25
N ARG A 21 4.63 9.62 -6.67
CA ARG A 21 4.54 10.21 -8.01
C ARG A 21 5.62 11.25 -8.26
N ASN A 22 5.92 12.06 -7.26
CA ASN A 22 6.99 13.05 -7.37
C ASN A 22 8.35 12.37 -7.54
N ASP A 23 8.60 11.28 -6.83
CA ASP A 23 9.83 10.50 -6.95
C ASP A 23 10.00 9.93 -8.36
N ILE A 24 8.92 9.47 -9.00
CA ILE A 24 8.96 9.00 -10.39
C ILE A 24 9.46 10.11 -11.33
N ARG A 25 9.02 11.34 -11.14
CA ARG A 25 9.43 12.46 -12.00
C ARG A 25 10.93 12.76 -11.92
N HIS A 26 11.56 12.45 -10.78
CA HIS A 26 12.98 12.70 -10.57
C HIS A 26 13.87 11.53 -10.98
N GLU A 27 13.30 10.33 -11.16
CA GLU A 27 14.04 9.09 -11.42
C GLU A 27 13.79 8.56 -12.84
N LEU A 28 13.79 9.45 -13.84
CA LEU A 28 13.41 9.13 -15.22
C LEU A 28 14.29 8.06 -15.89
N HIS A 29 15.54 7.91 -15.44
CA HIS A 29 16.50 7.02 -16.10
C HIS A 29 16.59 5.62 -15.50
N ASN A 30 15.90 5.36 -14.38
CA ASN A 30 15.93 4.06 -13.73
C ASN A 30 14.57 3.37 -13.88
N LYS A 31 14.46 2.55 -14.93
CA LYS A 31 13.20 1.86 -15.25
C LYS A 31 12.74 0.93 -14.15
N ALA A 32 13.65 0.12 -13.59
CA ALA A 32 13.29 -0.85 -12.56
C ALA A 32 12.75 -0.15 -11.30
N TYR A 33 13.39 0.94 -10.90
CA TYR A 33 12.96 1.74 -9.77
C TYR A 33 11.59 2.40 -10.04
N ASN A 34 11.41 2.97 -11.24
CA ASN A 34 10.14 3.59 -11.63
C ASN A 34 9.01 2.56 -11.69
N ASP A 35 9.28 1.34 -12.16
CA ASP A 35 8.29 0.27 -12.18
C ASP A 35 7.86 -0.11 -10.75
N SER A 36 8.80 -0.15 -9.80
CA SER A 36 8.49 -0.38 -8.39
C SER A 36 7.62 0.74 -7.82
N LEU A 37 7.93 1.99 -8.12
CA LEU A 37 7.14 3.14 -7.66
C LEU A 37 5.73 3.11 -8.26
N GLN A 38 5.60 2.75 -9.54
CA GLN A 38 4.29 2.58 -10.17
C GLN A 38 3.47 1.49 -9.50
N THR A 39 4.10 0.37 -9.17
CA THR A 39 3.46 -0.74 -8.48
C THR A 39 2.99 -0.30 -7.08
N GLU A 40 3.81 0.46 -6.37
CA GLU A 40 3.46 1.01 -5.07
C GLU A 40 2.21 1.89 -5.18
N ILE A 41 2.18 2.81 -6.15
CA ILE A 41 1.02 3.70 -6.37
C ILE A 41 -0.24 2.88 -6.64
N ARG A 42 -0.19 1.93 -7.55
CA ARG A 42 -1.35 1.09 -7.89
C ARG A 42 -1.86 0.31 -6.69
N THR A 43 -0.95 -0.18 -5.85
CA THR A 43 -1.29 -0.93 -4.65
C THR A 43 -1.99 -0.02 -3.63
N LEU A 44 -1.47 1.18 -3.43
CA LEU A 44 -2.11 2.18 -2.55
C LEU A 44 -3.48 2.60 -3.07
N GLU A 45 -3.62 2.78 -4.38
CA GLU A 45 -4.90 3.11 -5.00
C GLU A 45 -5.91 1.98 -4.85
N TRP A 46 -5.46 0.73 -4.88
CA TRP A 46 -6.32 -0.43 -4.60
C TRP A 46 -6.89 -0.37 -3.18
N VAL A 47 -6.06 -0.03 -2.19
CA VAL A 47 -6.50 0.14 -0.79
C VAL A 47 -7.47 1.32 -0.70
N LEU A 48 -7.14 2.47 -1.31
CA LEU A 48 -7.99 3.66 -1.32
C LEU A 48 -9.36 3.35 -1.94
N GLY A 49 -9.43 2.46 -2.91
CA GLY A 49 -10.69 2.03 -3.52
C GLY A 49 -11.66 1.41 -2.50
N TYR A 50 -11.14 0.61 -1.57
CA TYR A 50 -11.97 0.05 -0.49
C TYR A 50 -12.48 1.13 0.45
N ILE A 51 -11.69 2.16 0.70
CA ILE A 51 -12.08 3.26 1.59
C ILE A 51 -13.14 4.14 0.92
N VAL A 52 -12.88 4.58 -0.31
CA VAL A 52 -13.69 5.59 -0.99
C VAL A 52 -14.93 4.98 -1.64
N GLN A 53 -14.79 3.88 -2.35
CA GLN A 53 -15.87 3.28 -3.12
C GLN A 53 -16.72 2.30 -2.33
N LYS A 54 -16.07 1.45 -1.52
CA LYS A 54 -16.76 0.40 -0.76
C LYS A 54 -17.04 0.80 0.69
N LYS A 55 -16.46 1.89 1.15
CA LYS A 55 -16.70 2.46 2.50
C LYS A 55 -16.56 1.44 3.63
N VAL A 56 -15.54 0.58 3.54
CA VAL A 56 -15.29 -0.43 4.56
C VAL A 56 -14.73 0.21 5.84
N HIS A 57 -15.00 -0.42 6.98
CA HIS A 57 -14.42 -0.01 8.26
C HIS A 57 -12.93 -0.37 8.33
N ILE A 58 -12.19 0.36 9.17
CA ILE A 58 -10.74 0.15 9.30
C ILE A 58 -10.39 -1.27 9.73
N ALA A 59 -11.17 -1.86 10.64
CA ALA A 59 -10.94 -3.23 11.10
C ALA A 59 -11.11 -4.25 9.96
N LYS A 60 -12.12 -4.05 9.12
CA LYS A 60 -12.34 -4.92 7.96
C LYS A 60 -11.27 -4.71 6.91
N LEU A 61 -10.85 -3.46 6.70
CA LEU A 61 -9.76 -3.14 5.78
C LEU A 61 -8.47 -3.84 6.19
N GLU A 62 -8.16 -3.87 7.48
CA GLU A 62 -7.01 -4.59 8.01
C GLU A 62 -7.03 -6.05 7.61
N VAL A 63 -8.18 -6.72 7.77
CA VAL A 63 -8.34 -8.13 7.38
C VAL A 63 -8.16 -8.31 5.87
N ILE A 64 -8.77 -7.43 5.07
CA ILE A 64 -8.64 -7.46 3.61
C ILE A 64 -7.17 -7.36 3.19
N VAL A 65 -6.43 -6.43 3.79
CA VAL A 65 -5.01 -6.24 3.49
C VAL A 65 -4.19 -7.45 3.92
N GLN A 66 -4.44 -8.01 5.11
CA GLN A 66 -3.76 -9.21 5.59
C GLN A 66 -4.00 -10.40 4.66
N ASP A 67 -5.23 -10.60 4.22
CA ASP A 67 -5.58 -11.69 3.30
C ASP A 67 -4.89 -11.52 1.95
N LYS A 68 -4.80 -10.27 1.47
CA LYS A 68 -4.11 -9.98 0.20
C LYS A 68 -2.61 -10.27 0.32
N ILE A 69 -1.99 -9.91 1.43
CA ILE A 69 -0.58 -10.22 1.67
C ILE A 69 -0.35 -11.74 1.64
N ALA A 70 -1.20 -12.50 2.31
CA ALA A 70 -1.09 -13.97 2.32
C ALA A 70 -1.21 -14.56 0.91
N ASP A 71 -2.16 -14.07 0.12
CA ASP A 71 -2.35 -14.49 -1.27
C ASP A 71 -1.11 -14.18 -2.12
N LEU A 72 -0.57 -12.97 -1.98
CA LEU A 72 0.61 -12.55 -2.73
C LEU A 72 1.85 -13.36 -2.35
N LYS A 73 2.01 -13.74 -1.08
CA LYS A 73 3.10 -14.59 -0.64
C LYS A 73 3.06 -15.96 -1.29
N VAL A 74 1.86 -16.55 -1.39
CA VAL A 74 1.69 -17.84 -2.05
C VAL A 74 2.08 -17.73 -3.54
N ARG A 75 1.66 -16.65 -4.20
CA ARG A 75 2.02 -16.41 -5.61
C ARG A 75 3.52 -16.20 -5.78
N MET A 76 4.15 -15.49 -4.85
CA MET A 76 5.59 -15.23 -4.89
C MET A 76 6.39 -16.52 -4.76
N ASP A 77 5.96 -17.43 -3.89
CA ASP A 77 6.61 -18.73 -3.70
C ASP A 77 6.54 -19.60 -4.96
N LYS A 78 5.52 -19.39 -5.78
CA LYS A 78 5.32 -20.12 -7.05
C LYS A 78 5.92 -19.41 -8.25
N ALA A 79 6.38 -18.19 -8.11
CA ALA A 79 6.90 -17.39 -9.21
C ALA A 79 8.23 -17.97 -9.70
N MET A 80 8.36 -18.10 -11.02
CA MET A 80 9.55 -18.66 -11.66
C MET A 80 10.45 -17.59 -12.25
N HIS A 81 9.97 -16.36 -12.37
CA HIS A 81 10.71 -15.24 -12.94
C HIS A 81 10.97 -14.19 -11.90
N ARG A 82 12.20 -13.68 -11.87
CA ARG A 82 12.61 -12.63 -10.92
C ARG A 82 11.76 -11.38 -11.02
N GLU A 83 11.39 -10.98 -12.23
CA GLU A 83 10.56 -9.79 -12.45
C GLU A 83 9.21 -9.91 -11.77
N VAL A 84 8.59 -11.09 -11.82
CA VAL A 84 7.32 -11.36 -11.15
C VAL A 84 7.52 -11.35 -9.64
N THR A 85 8.59 -11.95 -9.15
CA THR A 85 8.92 -11.96 -7.72
C THR A 85 9.12 -10.54 -7.21
N ASP A 86 9.86 -9.71 -7.93
CA ASP A 86 10.11 -8.32 -7.53
C ASP A 86 8.82 -7.51 -7.49
N PHE A 87 7.96 -7.70 -8.49
CA PHE A 87 6.65 -7.05 -8.55
C PHE A 87 5.78 -7.43 -7.35
N LEU A 88 5.69 -8.72 -7.04
CA LEU A 88 4.90 -9.21 -5.90
C LEU A 88 5.49 -8.75 -4.57
N PHE A 89 6.81 -8.75 -4.46
CA PHE A 89 7.51 -8.26 -3.27
C PHE A 89 7.16 -6.79 -2.99
N THR A 90 7.19 -5.95 -4.02
CA THR A 90 6.84 -4.52 -3.88
C THR A 90 5.40 -4.36 -3.38
N LYS A 91 4.46 -5.14 -3.92
CA LYS A 91 3.08 -5.12 -3.44
C LYS A 91 2.98 -5.51 -1.97
N ILE A 92 3.64 -6.59 -1.58
CA ILE A 92 3.64 -7.07 -0.18
C ILE A 92 4.19 -6.00 0.76
N GLU A 93 5.33 -5.42 0.42
CA GLU A 93 5.95 -4.38 1.25
C GLU A 93 5.07 -3.15 1.37
N THR A 94 4.42 -2.74 0.29
CA THR A 94 3.48 -1.61 0.31
C THR A 94 2.29 -1.90 1.24
N LEU A 95 1.73 -3.10 1.15
CA LEU A 95 0.60 -3.49 2.02
C LEU A 95 1.01 -3.63 3.48
N ARG A 96 2.23 -4.09 3.75
CA ARG A 96 2.77 -4.12 5.12
C ARG A 96 2.89 -2.71 5.69
N TRP A 97 3.32 -1.76 4.88
CA TRP A 97 3.36 -0.37 5.30
C TRP A 97 1.96 0.15 5.62
N VAL A 98 0.95 -0.22 4.81
CA VAL A 98 -0.45 0.14 5.09
C VAL A 98 -0.89 -0.40 6.45
N LEU A 99 -0.56 -1.67 6.76
CA LEU A 99 -0.86 -2.25 8.08
C LEU A 99 -0.15 -1.50 9.21
N TYR A 100 1.10 -1.11 9.00
CA TYR A 100 1.83 -0.29 9.95
C TYR A 100 1.09 1.03 10.22
N VAL A 101 0.60 1.70 9.17
CA VAL A 101 -0.16 2.94 9.31
C VAL A 101 -1.46 2.71 10.08
N ILE A 102 -2.19 1.65 9.75
CA ILE A 102 -3.43 1.29 10.45
C ILE A 102 -3.17 1.09 11.95
N HIS A 103 -2.14 0.32 12.29
CA HIS A 103 -1.78 0.07 13.69
C HIS A 103 -1.35 1.35 14.39
N SER A 104 -0.61 2.23 13.71
CA SER A 104 -0.19 3.51 14.27
C SER A 104 -1.37 4.43 14.55
N ILE A 105 -2.34 4.48 13.65
CA ILE A 105 -3.57 5.25 13.84
C ILE A 105 -4.35 4.72 15.03
N ASN A 106 -4.51 3.40 15.15
CA ASN A 106 -5.24 2.77 16.24
C ASN A 106 -4.60 3.04 17.61
N LYS A 107 -3.27 3.19 17.65
CA LYS A 107 -2.52 3.51 18.87
C LYS A 107 -2.40 5.00 19.13
N GLY A 108 -2.87 5.85 18.20
CA GLY A 108 -2.69 7.29 18.30
C GLY A 108 -1.24 7.73 18.10
N SER A 109 -0.41 6.91 17.48
CA SER A 109 1.01 7.20 17.26
C SER A 109 1.22 8.17 16.11
N LEU A 110 2.36 8.88 16.13
CA LEU A 110 2.78 9.74 15.04
C LEU A 110 3.22 8.90 13.85
N ILE A 111 2.79 9.31 12.65
CA ILE A 111 3.13 8.61 11.41
C ILE A 111 4.11 9.47 10.61
N VAL A 112 5.23 8.87 10.22
CA VAL A 112 6.24 9.50 9.37
C VAL A 112 6.12 8.90 7.95
N ILE A 113 5.95 9.76 6.98
CA ILE A 113 5.80 9.36 5.57
C ILE A 113 7.11 9.51 4.79
#